data_30ae3f3b39ec023cc9a4856b11820d5f
#
_entry.id   30ae3f3b39ec023cc9a4856b11820d5f
#
_cell.length_a   1.000
_cell.length_b   1.000
_cell.length_c   1.000
_cell.angle_alpha   90.00
_cell.angle_beta   90.00
_cell.angle_gamma   90.00
#
_symmetry.space_group_name_H-M   'P 1'
#
loop_
_entity.id
_entity.type
_entity.pdbx_description
1 polymer ?
#
loop_
_entity_poly.entity_id
_entity_poly.type
_entity_poly.pdbx_seq_one_letter_code
_entity_poly.pdbx_strand_id
1 'polypeptide(L)'
;KMRGAKAQQEADSKLAMFRAGRNEIVAEIKRSYTEYWFLAERRRIALEQVNVLKSLEEVVRSRYALGIGGQEDLLRIEMEEAKLQNVYDRIAVEQGARAGKLNQALGREVAADLPLPQTMELPPPPPPAPIVLARIRVANPMLDRFEATIESRESEITLARKKGRPNFTVGLSYTDMK
;
A
#
# COMPACT_ATOMS: atom_id res chain seq x y z
N LYS A 1 22.57 32.52 14.84
CA LYS A 1 21.23 32.48 14.19
C LYS A 1 21.18 31.61 12.94
N MET A 2 22.11 31.73 11.96
CA MET A 2 22.09 30.93 10.70
C MET A 2 22.32 29.44 10.88
N ARG A 3 23.18 28.99 11.82
CA ARG A 3 23.37 27.57 12.13
C ARG A 3 22.09 26.93 12.69
N GLY A 4 21.34 27.66 13.49
CA GLY A 4 20.04 27.22 14.01
C GLY A 4 18.98 27.10 12.90
N ALA A 5 18.90 28.04 11.96
CA ALA A 5 18.00 27.98 10.84
C ALA A 5 18.27 26.74 9.95
N LYS A 6 19.55 26.46 9.64
CA LYS A 6 19.94 25.25 8.89
C LYS A 6 19.49 23.95 9.62
N ALA A 7 19.78 23.88 10.94
CA ALA A 7 19.40 22.72 11.74
C ALA A 7 17.86 22.51 11.76
N GLN A 8 17.10 23.62 11.82
CA GLN A 8 15.63 23.56 11.75
C GLN A 8 15.16 23.04 10.40
N GLN A 9 15.69 23.54 9.28
CA GLN A 9 15.34 23.10 7.93
C GLN A 9 15.69 21.62 7.69
N GLU A 10 16.82 21.15 8.25
CA GLU A 10 17.18 19.74 8.22
C GLU A 10 16.19 18.87 9.02
N ALA A 11 15.74 19.35 10.17
CA ALA A 11 14.73 18.67 10.98
C ALA A 11 13.38 18.62 10.27
N ASP A 12 12.95 19.72 9.65
CA ASP A 12 11.71 19.80 8.88
C ASP A 12 11.73 18.86 7.67
N SER A 13 12.86 18.78 6.95
CA SER A 13 13.05 17.82 5.87
C SER A 13 12.93 16.35 6.35
N LYS A 14 13.52 16.02 7.50
CA LYS A 14 13.41 14.66 8.09
C LYS A 14 11.99 14.36 8.56
N LEU A 15 11.28 15.35 9.11
CA LEU A 15 9.87 15.19 9.49
C LEU A 15 8.98 14.97 8.28
N ALA A 16 9.19 15.69 7.20
CA ALA A 16 8.48 15.49 5.94
C ALA A 16 8.75 14.10 5.34
N MET A 17 10.01 13.64 5.40
CA MET A 17 10.38 12.28 4.99
C MET A 17 9.69 11.21 5.83
N PHE A 18 9.61 11.37 7.14
CA PHE A 18 8.88 10.47 8.04
C PHE A 18 7.38 10.41 7.68
N ARG A 19 6.76 11.57 7.44
CA ARG A 19 5.35 11.64 7.03
C ARG A 19 5.11 10.97 5.68
N ALA A 20 6.00 11.15 4.72
CA ALA A 20 5.93 10.49 3.42
C ALA A 20 6.01 8.96 3.57
N GLY A 21 6.99 8.45 4.31
CA GLY A 21 7.13 7.01 4.58
C GLY A 21 5.91 6.42 5.30
N ARG A 22 5.36 7.14 6.29
CA ARG A 22 4.12 6.73 6.95
C ARG A 22 2.95 6.60 5.96
N ASN A 23 2.78 7.59 5.08
CA ASN A 23 1.71 7.58 4.09
C ASN A 23 1.88 6.42 3.09
N GLU A 24 3.11 6.09 2.70
CA GLU A 24 3.43 4.96 1.84
C GLU A 24 3.04 3.62 2.49
N ILE A 25 3.43 3.42 3.75
CA ILE A 25 3.05 2.22 4.53
C ILE A 25 1.53 2.11 4.66
N VAL A 26 0.83 3.20 4.98
CA VAL A 26 -0.64 3.20 5.08
C VAL A 26 -1.29 2.86 3.74
N ALA A 27 -0.76 3.41 2.64
CA ALA A 27 -1.26 3.10 1.30
C ALA A 27 -1.04 1.63 0.94
N GLU A 28 0.13 1.06 1.29
CA GLU A 28 0.45 -0.35 1.06
C GLU A 28 -0.46 -1.28 1.87
N ILE A 29 -0.69 -0.97 3.14
CA ILE A 29 -1.62 -1.73 3.99
C ILE A 29 -3.04 -1.72 3.39
N LYS A 30 -3.54 -0.55 2.99
CA LYS A 30 -4.87 -0.43 2.37
C LYS A 30 -4.97 -1.23 1.08
N ARG A 31 -3.95 -1.15 0.21
CA ARG A 31 -3.90 -1.91 -1.04
C ARG A 31 -3.89 -3.41 -0.78
N SER A 32 -2.98 -3.88 0.08
CA SER A 32 -2.85 -5.30 0.43
C SER A 32 -4.13 -5.85 1.06
N TYR A 33 -4.81 -5.06 1.91
CA TYR A 33 -6.09 -5.43 2.50
C TYR A 33 -7.20 -5.56 1.45
N THR A 34 -7.28 -4.60 0.51
CA THR A 34 -8.26 -4.65 -0.59
C THR A 34 -8.02 -5.86 -1.49
N GLU A 35 -6.76 -6.17 -1.82
CA GLU A 35 -6.40 -7.35 -2.61
C GLU A 35 -6.73 -8.66 -1.87
N TYR A 36 -6.47 -8.73 -0.57
CA TYR A 36 -6.83 -9.88 0.26
C TYR A 36 -8.34 -10.11 0.31
N TRP A 37 -9.12 -9.06 0.51
CA TRP A 37 -10.59 -9.11 0.48
C TRP A 37 -11.11 -9.55 -0.90
N PHE A 38 -10.59 -8.97 -1.96
CA PHE A 38 -10.97 -9.32 -3.34
C PHE A 38 -10.74 -10.80 -3.65
N LEU A 39 -9.61 -11.35 -3.21
CA LEU A 39 -9.33 -12.78 -3.38
C LEU A 39 -10.28 -13.65 -2.53
N ALA A 40 -10.65 -13.20 -1.33
CA ALA A 40 -11.65 -13.88 -0.51
C ALA A 40 -13.00 -13.98 -1.22
N GLU A 41 -13.48 -12.87 -1.80
CA GLU A 41 -14.73 -12.85 -2.56
C GLU A 41 -14.65 -13.71 -3.84
N ARG A 42 -13.55 -13.63 -4.57
CA ARG A 42 -13.32 -14.50 -5.73
C ARG A 42 -13.34 -15.98 -5.35
N ARG A 43 -12.73 -16.33 -4.21
CA ARG A 43 -12.72 -17.70 -3.71
C ARG A 43 -14.11 -18.18 -3.33
N ARG A 44 -14.91 -17.34 -2.67
CA ARG A 44 -16.31 -17.61 -2.33
C ARG A 44 -17.14 -17.90 -3.60
N ILE A 45 -17.02 -17.04 -4.62
CA ILE A 45 -17.72 -17.21 -5.89
C ILE A 45 -17.27 -18.49 -6.59
N ALA A 46 -15.97 -18.78 -6.62
CA ALA A 46 -15.45 -20.00 -7.23
C ALA A 46 -16.01 -21.26 -6.53
N LEU A 47 -16.10 -21.26 -5.21
CA LEU A 47 -16.70 -22.35 -4.45
C LEU A 47 -18.18 -22.54 -4.77
N GLU A 48 -18.94 -21.46 -4.88
CA GLU A 48 -20.36 -21.52 -5.28
C GLU A 48 -20.51 -22.12 -6.69
N GLN A 49 -19.66 -21.73 -7.63
CA GLN A 49 -19.65 -22.30 -8.98
C GLN A 49 -19.32 -23.79 -8.99
N VAL A 50 -18.33 -24.24 -8.20
CA VAL A 50 -18.01 -25.66 -8.02
C VAL A 50 -19.22 -26.41 -7.48
N ASN A 51 -19.90 -25.87 -6.47
CA ASN A 51 -21.10 -26.52 -5.89
C ASN A 51 -22.26 -26.63 -6.90
N VAL A 52 -22.47 -25.61 -7.73
CA VAL A 52 -23.47 -25.66 -8.82
C VAL A 52 -23.12 -26.74 -9.82
N LEU A 53 -21.85 -26.87 -10.24
CA LEU A 53 -21.43 -27.91 -11.17
C LEU A 53 -21.59 -29.32 -10.59
N LYS A 54 -21.26 -29.49 -9.28
CA LYS A 54 -21.49 -30.79 -8.60
C LYS A 54 -22.97 -31.20 -8.63
N SER A 55 -23.86 -30.25 -8.31
CA SER A 55 -25.31 -30.53 -8.40
C SER A 55 -25.76 -30.86 -9.83
N LEU A 56 -25.18 -30.20 -10.84
CA LEU A 56 -25.48 -30.48 -12.24
C LEU A 56 -24.91 -31.83 -12.67
N GLU A 57 -23.70 -32.17 -12.21
CA GLU A 57 -23.09 -33.49 -12.46
C GLU A 57 -24.00 -34.63 -11.98
N GLU A 58 -24.57 -34.52 -10.76
CA GLU A 58 -25.50 -35.51 -10.22
C GLU A 58 -26.71 -35.73 -11.14
N VAL A 59 -27.29 -34.66 -11.70
CA VAL A 59 -28.40 -34.70 -12.62
C VAL A 59 -28.00 -35.38 -13.94
N VAL A 60 -26.86 -35.01 -14.52
CA VAL A 60 -26.38 -35.56 -15.78
C VAL A 60 -25.99 -37.02 -15.60
N ARG A 61 -25.37 -37.39 -14.49
CA ARG A 61 -25.04 -38.76 -14.14
C ARG A 61 -26.31 -39.66 -14.03
N SER A 62 -27.36 -39.14 -13.40
CA SER A 62 -28.66 -39.81 -13.30
C SER A 62 -29.30 -40.00 -14.66
N ARG A 63 -29.27 -39.00 -15.54
CA ARG A 63 -29.79 -39.12 -16.93
C ARG A 63 -28.99 -40.11 -17.75
N TYR A 64 -27.68 -40.15 -17.64
CA TYR A 64 -26.81 -41.13 -18.27
C TYR A 64 -27.15 -42.56 -17.82
N ALA A 65 -27.32 -42.77 -16.52
CA ALA A 65 -27.70 -44.07 -15.96
C ALA A 65 -29.07 -44.58 -16.46
N LEU A 66 -29.98 -43.65 -16.77
CA LEU A 66 -31.29 -43.97 -17.36
C LEU A 66 -31.27 -44.15 -18.90
N GLY A 67 -30.12 -43.99 -19.54
CA GLY A 67 -29.97 -44.04 -20.98
C GLY A 67 -30.55 -42.85 -21.75
N ILE A 68 -30.85 -41.72 -21.06
CA ILE A 68 -31.43 -40.50 -21.62
C ILE A 68 -30.37 -39.46 -21.96
N GLY A 69 -29.14 -39.61 -21.45
CA GLY A 69 -28.01 -38.67 -21.62
C GLY A 69 -26.79 -39.33 -22.25
N GLY A 70 -25.94 -38.55 -22.91
CA GLY A 70 -24.67 -38.98 -23.49
C GLY A 70 -23.53 -39.02 -22.47
N GLN A 71 -22.59 -39.93 -22.64
CA GLN A 71 -21.34 -39.96 -21.86
C GLN A 71 -20.51 -38.66 -22.03
N GLU A 72 -20.62 -38.07 -23.24
CA GLU A 72 -19.93 -36.81 -23.54
C GLU A 72 -20.34 -35.66 -22.60
N ASP A 73 -21.65 -35.57 -22.28
CA ASP A 73 -22.16 -34.54 -21.38
C ASP A 73 -21.60 -34.71 -19.95
N LEU A 74 -21.52 -35.97 -19.49
CA LEU A 74 -20.94 -36.27 -18.18
C LEU A 74 -19.45 -35.88 -18.11
N LEU A 75 -18.67 -36.32 -19.11
CA LEU A 75 -17.24 -35.98 -19.19
C LEU A 75 -17.01 -34.47 -19.29
N ARG A 76 -17.87 -33.74 -20.00
CA ARG A 76 -17.77 -32.28 -20.12
C ARG A 76 -17.96 -31.59 -18.76
N ILE A 77 -18.93 -32.01 -17.96
CA ILE A 77 -19.17 -31.46 -16.64
C ILE A 77 -18.04 -31.80 -15.69
N GLU A 78 -17.54 -33.02 -15.65
CA GLU A 78 -16.40 -33.45 -14.84
C GLU A 78 -15.14 -32.61 -15.18
N MET A 79 -14.90 -32.33 -16.45
CA MET A 79 -13.80 -31.47 -16.89
C MET A 79 -13.98 -30.04 -16.43
N GLU A 80 -15.18 -29.47 -16.52
CA GLU A 80 -15.42 -28.07 -16.05
C GLU A 80 -15.33 -27.97 -14.52
N GLU A 81 -15.83 -28.99 -13.79
CA GLU A 81 -15.65 -29.05 -12.33
C GLU A 81 -14.15 -29.06 -11.94
N ALA A 82 -13.35 -29.93 -12.57
CA ALA A 82 -11.92 -30.02 -12.33
C ALA A 82 -11.20 -28.68 -12.63
N LYS A 83 -11.59 -27.98 -13.71
CA LYS A 83 -11.06 -26.64 -14.02
C LYS A 83 -11.42 -25.63 -12.93
N LEU A 84 -12.65 -25.58 -12.48
CA LEU A 84 -13.09 -24.65 -11.44
C LEU A 84 -12.47 -24.98 -10.08
N GLN A 85 -12.30 -26.26 -9.76
CA GLN A 85 -11.58 -26.67 -8.56
C GLN A 85 -10.13 -26.17 -8.58
N ASN A 86 -9.42 -26.33 -9.71
CA ASN A 86 -8.08 -25.78 -9.88
C ASN A 86 -8.03 -24.24 -9.72
N VAL A 87 -9.06 -23.53 -10.21
CA VAL A 87 -9.17 -22.08 -10.02
C VAL A 87 -9.35 -21.73 -8.54
N TYR A 88 -10.23 -22.44 -7.84
CA TYR A 88 -10.45 -22.27 -6.40
C TYR A 88 -9.17 -22.48 -5.58
N ASP A 89 -8.44 -23.56 -5.87
CA ASP A 89 -7.21 -23.89 -5.16
C ASP A 89 -6.10 -22.87 -5.42
N ARG A 90 -5.97 -22.41 -6.66
CA ARG A 90 -5.03 -21.34 -7.01
C ARG A 90 -5.34 -20.03 -6.28
N ILE A 91 -6.62 -19.65 -6.22
CA ILE A 91 -7.02 -18.44 -5.48
C ILE A 91 -6.69 -18.59 -3.99
N ALA A 92 -6.84 -19.78 -3.40
CA ALA A 92 -6.48 -20.03 -2.01
C ALA A 92 -4.98 -19.79 -1.75
N VAL A 93 -4.11 -20.23 -2.65
CA VAL A 93 -2.66 -20.00 -2.57
C VAL A 93 -2.34 -18.50 -2.72
N GLU A 94 -2.94 -17.83 -3.69
CA GLU A 94 -2.77 -16.38 -3.90
C GLU A 94 -3.24 -15.59 -2.66
N GLN A 95 -4.37 -15.97 -2.07
CA GLN A 95 -4.91 -15.35 -0.85
C GLN A 95 -3.95 -15.50 0.33
N GLY A 96 -3.36 -16.69 0.54
CA GLY A 96 -2.36 -16.93 1.57
C GLY A 96 -1.12 -16.05 1.39
N ALA A 97 -0.63 -15.91 0.16
CA ALA A 97 0.50 -15.03 -0.15
C ALA A 97 0.17 -13.54 0.14
N ARG A 98 -1.05 -13.09 -0.14
CA ARG A 98 -1.49 -11.72 0.18
C ARG A 98 -1.67 -11.49 1.67
N ALA A 99 -2.17 -12.50 2.40
CA ALA A 99 -2.25 -12.47 3.86
C ALA A 99 -0.85 -12.29 4.48
N GLY A 100 0.14 -13.04 4.00
CA GLY A 100 1.52 -12.90 4.45
C GLY A 100 2.11 -11.50 4.21
N LYS A 101 1.88 -10.91 3.04
CA LYS A 101 2.30 -9.53 2.74
C LYS A 101 1.62 -8.51 3.64
N LEU A 102 0.32 -8.66 3.89
CA LEU A 102 -0.42 -7.77 4.79
C LEU A 102 0.09 -7.88 6.22
N ASN A 103 0.34 -9.09 6.72
CA ASN A 103 0.95 -9.30 8.02
C ASN A 103 2.33 -8.65 8.14
N GLN A 104 3.17 -8.79 7.11
CA GLN A 104 4.48 -8.14 7.06
C GLN A 104 4.36 -6.60 7.13
N ALA A 105 3.45 -6.02 6.36
CA ALA A 105 3.21 -4.57 6.37
C ALA A 105 2.68 -4.06 7.72
N LEU A 106 1.95 -4.92 8.45
CA LEU A 106 1.46 -4.65 9.80
C LEU A 106 2.49 -4.93 10.92
N GLY A 107 3.69 -5.40 10.56
CA GLY A 107 4.71 -5.79 11.53
C GLY A 107 4.35 -7.05 12.33
N ARG A 108 3.46 -7.90 11.80
CA ARG A 108 3.04 -9.17 12.41
C ARG A 108 3.84 -10.34 11.83
N GLU A 109 3.79 -11.47 12.49
CA GLU A 109 4.32 -12.73 11.94
C GLU A 109 3.63 -13.05 10.60
N VAL A 110 4.41 -13.43 9.58
CA VAL A 110 3.91 -13.65 8.21
C VAL A 110 2.79 -14.68 8.16
N ALA A 111 2.90 -15.74 8.98
CA ALA A 111 1.93 -16.81 9.06
C ALA A 111 0.77 -16.56 10.04
N ALA A 112 0.72 -15.37 10.67
CA ALA A 112 -0.36 -15.05 11.60
C ALA A 112 -1.72 -15.09 10.90
N ASP A 113 -2.71 -15.65 11.58
CA ASP A 113 -4.07 -15.71 11.05
C ASP A 113 -4.67 -14.32 10.84
N LEU A 114 -5.32 -14.13 9.68
CA LEU A 114 -6.03 -12.93 9.32
C LEU A 114 -7.51 -13.27 9.14
N PRO A 115 -8.39 -12.69 9.96
CA PRO A 115 -9.82 -12.88 9.79
C PRO A 115 -10.27 -12.31 8.44
N LEU A 116 -11.19 -13.02 7.79
CA LEU A 116 -11.80 -12.54 6.55
C LEU A 116 -12.72 -11.36 6.85
N PRO A 117 -12.59 -10.25 6.12
CA PRO A 117 -13.53 -9.15 6.25
C PRO A 117 -14.92 -9.59 5.80
N GLN A 118 -15.92 -9.34 6.61
CA GLN A 118 -17.30 -9.74 6.33
C GLN A 118 -17.93 -8.93 5.19
N THR A 119 -17.64 -7.65 5.12
CA THR A 119 -18.16 -6.75 4.10
C THR A 119 -17.20 -5.59 3.90
N MET A 120 -16.98 -5.18 2.67
CA MET A 120 -16.25 -3.96 2.34
C MET A 120 -17.21 -2.98 1.70
N GLU A 121 -17.43 -1.84 2.34
CA GLU A 121 -18.12 -0.73 1.69
C GLU A 121 -17.26 -0.18 0.55
N LEU A 122 -17.83 -0.10 -0.63
CA LEU A 122 -17.16 0.52 -1.76
C LEU A 122 -16.95 2.01 -1.47
N PRO A 123 -15.73 2.52 -1.58
CA PRO A 123 -15.48 3.94 -1.42
C PRO A 123 -16.27 4.73 -2.48
N PRO A 124 -16.65 5.98 -2.18
CA PRO A 124 -17.26 6.84 -3.17
C PRO A 124 -16.31 7.02 -4.37
N PRO A 125 -16.83 7.31 -5.56
CA PRO A 125 -16.01 7.54 -6.74
C PRO A 125 -14.97 8.64 -6.46
N PRO A 126 -13.77 8.53 -7.01
CA PRO A 126 -12.72 9.53 -6.78
C PRO A 126 -13.17 10.90 -7.32
N PRO A 127 -12.80 11.98 -6.63
CA PRO A 127 -13.11 13.33 -7.12
C PRO A 127 -12.43 13.59 -8.47
N PRO A 128 -12.90 14.57 -9.25
CA PRO A 128 -12.30 14.95 -10.53
C PRO A 128 -10.78 15.22 -10.40
N ALA A 129 -10.03 14.85 -11.44
CA ALA A 129 -8.58 14.97 -11.45
C ALA A 129 -8.02 16.35 -11.01
N PRO A 130 -8.60 17.49 -11.41
CA PRO A 130 -8.12 18.81 -10.96
C PRO A 130 -8.17 18.97 -9.43
N ILE A 131 -9.21 18.43 -8.78
CA ILE A 131 -9.37 18.50 -7.31
C ILE A 131 -8.31 17.61 -6.63
N VAL A 132 -8.07 16.41 -7.19
CA VAL A 132 -7.03 15.51 -6.68
C VAL A 132 -5.65 16.16 -6.79
N LEU A 133 -5.32 16.75 -7.94
CA LEU A 133 -4.05 17.44 -8.17
C LEU A 133 -3.86 18.64 -7.24
N ALA A 134 -4.91 19.43 -7.00
CA ALA A 134 -4.84 20.53 -6.04
C ALA A 134 -4.55 20.02 -4.62
N ARG A 135 -5.20 18.96 -4.19
CA ARG A 135 -4.94 18.33 -2.88
C ARG A 135 -3.53 17.78 -2.76
N ILE A 136 -3.03 17.12 -3.82
CA ILE A 136 -1.65 16.60 -3.83
C ILE A 136 -0.65 17.73 -3.64
N ARG A 137 -0.81 18.86 -4.34
CA ARG A 137 0.10 20.01 -4.23
C ARG A 137 0.19 20.57 -2.81
N VAL A 138 -0.90 20.55 -2.06
CA VAL A 138 -0.97 21.12 -0.70
C VAL A 138 -0.60 20.10 0.39
N ALA A 139 -0.87 18.82 0.17
CA ALA A 139 -0.80 17.82 1.22
C ALA A 139 0.27 16.73 0.99
N ASN A 140 1.11 16.87 -0.03
CA ASN A 140 2.14 15.89 -0.33
C ASN A 140 3.44 16.17 0.46
N PRO A 141 3.77 15.36 1.49
CA PRO A 141 4.96 15.59 2.31
C PRO A 141 6.27 15.50 1.51
N MET A 142 6.25 14.89 0.33
CA MET A 142 7.42 14.82 -0.54
C MET A 142 7.75 16.17 -1.16
N LEU A 143 6.72 16.99 -1.48
CA LEU A 143 6.91 18.36 -1.95
C LEU A 143 7.47 19.22 -0.83
N ASP A 144 6.91 19.14 0.38
CA ASP A 144 7.42 19.84 1.57
C ASP A 144 8.90 19.48 1.84
N ARG A 145 9.25 18.21 1.67
CA ARG A 145 10.66 17.78 1.79
C ARG A 145 11.58 18.44 0.77
N PHE A 146 11.16 18.52 -0.48
CA PHE A 146 11.96 19.16 -1.53
C PHE A 146 12.11 20.66 -1.26
N GLU A 147 11.05 21.34 -0.85
CA GLU A 147 11.09 22.77 -0.47
C GLU A 147 12.06 23.00 0.69
N ALA A 148 11.93 22.24 1.78
CA ALA A 148 12.85 22.33 2.92
C ALA A 148 14.31 22.03 2.53
N THR A 149 14.54 21.13 1.57
CA THR A 149 15.88 20.81 1.06
C THR A 149 16.44 21.96 0.25
N ILE A 150 15.64 22.60 -0.60
CA ILE A 150 16.04 23.79 -1.38
C ILE A 150 16.43 24.92 -0.43
N GLU A 151 15.59 25.25 0.55
CA GLU A 151 15.87 26.29 1.55
C GLU A 151 17.15 26.01 2.34
N SER A 152 17.39 24.74 2.71
CA SER A 152 18.63 24.31 3.37
C SER A 152 19.86 24.59 2.49
N ARG A 153 19.80 24.26 1.19
CA ARG A 153 20.90 24.53 0.24
C ARG A 153 21.14 26.01 0.02
N GLU A 154 20.11 26.83 -0.06
CA GLU A 154 20.22 28.29 -0.14
C GLU A 154 20.88 28.86 1.10
N SER A 155 20.54 28.37 2.28
CA SER A 155 21.18 28.72 3.54
C SER A 155 22.67 28.32 3.56
N GLU A 156 23.03 27.15 3.01
CA GLU A 156 24.43 26.72 2.85
C GLU A 156 25.23 27.67 1.94
N ILE A 157 24.65 28.04 0.79
CA ILE A 157 25.29 28.99 -0.15
C ILE A 157 25.52 30.33 0.56
N THR A 158 24.51 30.81 1.31
CA THR A 158 24.64 32.07 2.05
C THR A 158 25.70 31.99 3.14
N LEU A 159 25.80 30.88 3.87
CA LEU A 159 26.86 30.63 4.84
C LEU A 159 28.25 30.57 4.22
N ALA A 160 28.38 29.90 3.06
CA ALA A 160 29.65 29.80 2.32
C ALA A 160 30.14 31.18 1.87
N ARG A 161 29.24 32.01 1.32
CA ARG A 161 29.55 33.42 0.94
C ARG A 161 30.00 34.27 2.12
N LYS A 162 29.42 34.05 3.34
CA LYS A 162 29.82 34.76 4.53
C LYS A 162 31.14 34.28 5.12
N LYS A 163 31.48 32.99 4.98
CA LYS A 163 32.78 32.45 5.41
C LYS A 163 33.97 33.01 4.62
N GLY A 164 33.76 33.46 3.40
CA GLY A 164 34.76 34.11 2.56
C GLY A 164 35.06 35.56 3.03
N ARG A 165 34.36 36.12 4.00
CA ARG A 165 34.62 37.46 4.57
C ARG A 165 35.50 37.34 5.82
N PRO A 166 36.49 38.22 6.01
CA PRO A 166 37.34 38.19 7.19
C PRO A 166 36.52 38.43 8.48
N ASN A 167 36.80 37.64 9.51
CA ASN A 167 36.24 37.86 10.86
C ASN A 167 37.03 38.92 11.59
N PHE A 168 36.39 40.00 11.94
CA PHE A 168 36.98 41.04 12.82
C PHE A 168 36.44 40.85 14.23
N THR A 169 37.36 40.69 15.19
CA THR A 169 37.02 40.69 16.61
C THR A 169 37.57 42.01 17.20
N VAL A 170 36.70 42.89 17.68
CA VAL A 170 37.08 44.10 18.40
C VAL A 170 36.91 43.83 19.88
N GLY A 171 38.02 43.85 20.63
CA GLY A 171 38.03 43.74 22.08
C GLY A 171 38.47 45.08 22.72
N LEU A 172 37.71 45.58 23.67
CA LEU A 172 38.08 46.69 24.56
C LEU A 172 38.52 46.11 25.92
N SER A 173 39.77 46.25 26.27
CA SER A 173 40.24 45.89 27.61
C SER A 173 40.58 47.18 28.38
N TYR A 174 39.99 47.36 29.55
CA TYR A 174 40.32 48.39 30.50
C TYR A 174 41.08 47.80 31.70
N THR A 175 42.28 48.26 31.99
CA THR A 175 43.07 47.84 33.15
C THR A 175 43.26 49.05 34.05
N ASP A 176 42.66 48.99 35.22
CA ASP A 176 42.90 49.99 36.29
C ASP A 176 44.13 49.57 37.05
N MET A 177 45.19 50.38 37.00
CA MET A 177 46.36 50.15 37.77
C MET A 177 46.31 51.12 39.03
N LYS A 178 46.07 50.47 40.18
CA LYS A 178 46.32 51.14 41.51
C LYS A 178 47.76 51.01 41.88
#